data_5f05d7d2a3ba808a745e9ce49b6089be
#
_entry.id   5f05d7d2a3ba808a745e9ce49b6089be
#
_cell.length_a   1.000
_cell.length_b   1.000
_cell.length_c   1.000
_cell.angle_alpha   90.00
_cell.angle_beta   90.00
_cell.angle_gamma   90.00
#
_symmetry.space_group_name_H-M   'P 1'
#
loop_
_entity.id
_entity.type
_entity.pdbx_description
1 polymer ?
#
loop_
_entity_poly.entity_id
_entity_poly.type
_entity_poly.pdbx_seq_one_letter_code
_entity_poly.pdbx_strand_id
1 'polypeptide(L)'
;MTLRHRVSVAAAVGVLIVVAAVSSVLYFVYAASVHSRADVTLVDAAQQASSITQRIKQSASGGRSIPDFSVPVTVGSVELQLFLGPAVGQPTQFGPLDSRDVAVAEGAQPPYFADQHHGGHQFRVYTAAVPGGALVRTSRAADADNGALRNAALLLAGLTVVAAGVTYGAARLTAGRILRPIADLTAAADRVSRTRDLTARRRSTGRNDSRTNDEVGRLSSAFDAMLAALHESVTAQRQLVADASHELRTPLTSLTTNLDLLEDGAGLTDPQAPALVRAAREQAGELGQLITDLLDLARYHESAPHRETVRLDLLTDQAVHRLRQRAPHVVIDADLRPCLVHVDPAAVDHAVSNLVDNAVKWSPPGTAVHVVVENGQVSVSDHGPGIAHEDLPHIFERFYRAPDARGMPGAGLGLAIVGRVAQANQGTVEVRTGPGGSTFTLAFPPLPDAGEFSADQQE
;
A
#
# COMPACT_ATOMS: atom_id res chain seq x y z
N MET A 1 5.00 -1.88 22.43
CA MET A 1 3.54 -2.11 22.15
C MET A 1 3.34 -2.26 20.67
N THR A 2 2.75 -3.37 20.20
CA THR A 2 2.49 -3.63 18.79
C THR A 2 1.42 -2.67 18.23
N LEU A 3 1.46 -2.36 16.94
CA LEU A 3 0.48 -1.50 16.27
C LEU A 3 -0.97 -1.98 16.48
N ARG A 4 -1.17 -3.30 16.49
CA ARG A 4 -2.47 -3.94 16.81
C ARG A 4 -3.03 -3.50 18.17
N HIS A 5 -2.18 -3.48 19.20
CA HIS A 5 -2.59 -3.08 20.54
C HIS A 5 -2.99 -1.61 20.60
N ARG A 6 -2.21 -0.73 19.97
CA ARG A 6 -2.51 0.71 19.92
C ARG A 6 -3.85 1.00 19.24
N VAL A 7 -4.13 0.37 18.11
CA VAL A 7 -5.40 0.55 17.37
C VAL A 7 -6.57 0.02 18.18
N SER A 8 -6.44 -1.16 18.81
CA SER A 8 -7.52 -1.75 19.61
C SER A 8 -7.83 -0.92 20.85
N VAL A 9 -6.81 -0.39 21.53
CA VAL A 9 -6.98 0.49 22.68
C VAL A 9 -7.62 1.81 22.29
N ALA A 10 -7.17 2.46 21.20
CA ALA A 10 -7.74 3.70 20.73
C ALA A 10 -9.23 3.55 20.37
N ALA A 11 -9.60 2.47 19.68
CA ALA A 11 -11.00 2.17 19.36
C ALA A 11 -11.86 1.96 20.61
N ALA A 12 -11.36 1.18 21.58
CA ALA A 12 -12.07 0.92 22.82
C ALA A 12 -12.24 2.18 23.67
N VAL A 13 -11.23 3.05 23.74
CA VAL A 13 -11.30 4.33 24.45
C VAL A 13 -12.29 5.29 23.75
N GLY A 14 -12.29 5.36 22.43
CA GLY A 14 -13.25 6.17 21.70
C GLY A 14 -14.70 5.76 21.98
N VAL A 15 -15.00 4.46 21.91
CA VAL A 15 -16.33 3.93 22.24
C VAL A 15 -16.69 4.12 23.71
N LEU A 16 -15.71 3.93 24.61
CA LEU A 16 -15.92 4.17 26.05
C LEU A 16 -16.38 5.61 26.31
N ILE A 17 -15.72 6.60 25.71
CA ILE A 17 -16.06 8.03 25.86
C ILE A 17 -17.48 8.31 25.33
N VAL A 18 -17.80 7.82 24.15
CA VAL A 18 -19.12 8.07 23.53
C VAL A 18 -20.23 7.39 24.32
N VAL A 19 -20.07 6.12 24.69
CA VAL A 19 -21.08 5.37 25.46
C VAL A 19 -21.23 5.97 26.87
N ALA A 20 -20.14 6.36 27.52
CA ALA A 20 -20.20 7.02 28.83
C ALA A 20 -20.94 8.37 28.77
N ALA A 21 -20.71 9.18 27.72
CA ALA A 21 -21.42 10.43 27.52
C ALA A 21 -22.92 10.21 27.30
N VAL A 22 -23.30 9.27 26.45
CA VAL A 22 -24.71 8.92 26.21
C VAL A 22 -25.36 8.37 27.48
N SER A 23 -24.69 7.47 28.19
CA SER A 23 -25.17 6.90 29.46
C SER A 23 -25.37 7.99 30.51
N SER A 24 -24.48 8.96 30.57
CA SER A 24 -24.62 10.11 31.49
C SER A 24 -25.85 10.96 31.17
N VAL A 25 -26.05 11.29 29.90
CA VAL A 25 -27.24 12.05 29.47
C VAL A 25 -28.53 11.29 29.80
N LEU A 26 -28.57 9.98 29.47
CA LEU A 26 -29.72 9.13 29.78
C LEU A 26 -29.99 9.07 31.28
N TYR A 27 -28.95 8.96 32.11
CA TYR A 27 -29.08 8.96 33.56
C TYR A 27 -29.67 10.29 34.05
N PHE A 28 -29.16 11.43 33.60
CA PHE A 28 -29.67 12.75 34.04
C PHE A 28 -31.11 12.97 33.61
N VAL A 29 -31.50 12.58 32.37
CA VAL A 29 -32.89 12.66 31.88
C VAL A 29 -33.79 11.77 32.73
N TYR A 30 -33.37 10.53 33.00
CA TYR A 30 -34.15 9.62 33.84
C TYR A 30 -34.30 10.15 35.28
N ALA A 31 -33.23 10.65 35.89
CA ALA A 31 -33.27 11.24 37.24
C ALA A 31 -34.19 12.45 37.30
N ALA A 32 -34.13 13.36 36.33
CA ALA A 32 -35.03 14.49 36.23
C ALA A 32 -36.52 14.05 36.12
N SER A 33 -36.80 13.00 35.32
CA SER A 33 -38.13 12.45 35.17
C SER A 33 -38.67 11.84 36.47
N VAL A 34 -37.82 11.12 37.23
CA VAL A 34 -38.20 10.52 38.53
C VAL A 34 -38.56 11.63 39.53
N HIS A 35 -37.70 12.64 39.68
CA HIS A 35 -37.93 13.76 40.59
C HIS A 35 -39.19 14.58 40.21
N SER A 36 -39.36 14.88 38.91
CA SER A 36 -40.56 15.60 38.45
C SER A 36 -41.86 14.87 38.75
N ARG A 37 -41.89 13.54 38.57
CA ARG A 37 -43.07 12.74 38.90
C ARG A 37 -43.38 12.74 40.39
N ALA A 38 -42.33 12.65 41.24
CA ALA A 38 -42.47 12.74 42.66
C ALA A 38 -43.07 14.10 43.09
N ASP A 39 -42.52 15.21 42.54
CA ASP A 39 -42.99 16.55 42.85
C ASP A 39 -44.42 16.78 42.40
N VAL A 40 -44.83 16.30 41.22
CA VAL A 40 -46.23 16.40 40.74
C VAL A 40 -47.20 15.65 41.69
N THR A 41 -46.81 14.44 42.12
CA THR A 41 -47.63 13.64 43.02
C THR A 41 -47.84 14.32 44.35
N LEU A 42 -46.80 14.99 44.91
CA LEU A 42 -46.90 15.75 46.18
C LEU A 42 -47.80 16.97 46.03
N VAL A 43 -47.70 17.69 44.95
CA VAL A 43 -48.53 18.88 44.65
C VAL A 43 -50.02 18.47 44.51
N ASP A 44 -50.30 17.42 43.77
CA ASP A 44 -51.67 16.93 43.55
C ASP A 44 -52.30 16.49 44.88
N ALA A 45 -51.52 15.78 45.74
CA ALA A 45 -52.01 15.39 47.07
C ALA A 45 -52.29 16.63 47.98
N ALA A 46 -51.46 17.66 47.91
CA ALA A 46 -51.69 18.90 48.66
C ALA A 46 -52.94 19.64 48.18
N GLN A 47 -53.17 19.68 46.85
CA GLN A 47 -54.39 20.30 46.27
C GLN A 47 -55.67 19.55 46.70
N GLN A 48 -55.64 18.20 46.68
CA GLN A 48 -56.74 17.37 47.14
C GLN A 48 -57.04 17.63 48.63
N ALA A 49 -55.99 17.69 49.44
CA ALA A 49 -56.15 18.04 50.88
C ALA A 49 -56.77 19.41 51.11
N SER A 50 -56.34 20.40 50.30
CA SER A 50 -56.93 21.77 50.40
C SER A 50 -58.42 21.79 50.08
N SER A 51 -58.87 21.04 49.09
CA SER A 51 -60.26 20.93 48.70
C SER A 51 -61.11 20.23 49.78
N ILE A 52 -60.60 19.19 50.44
CA ILE A 52 -61.23 18.51 51.57
C ILE A 52 -61.37 19.44 52.73
N THR A 53 -60.31 20.16 53.08
CA THR A 53 -60.29 21.12 54.19
C THR A 53 -61.34 22.20 53.98
N GLN A 54 -61.49 22.73 52.78
CA GLN A 54 -62.50 23.73 52.44
C GLN A 54 -63.93 23.18 52.61
N ARG A 55 -64.21 21.98 52.24
CA ARG A 55 -65.52 21.31 52.39
C ARG A 55 -65.79 21.08 53.89
N ILE A 56 -64.85 20.65 54.66
CA ILE A 56 -65.00 20.45 56.10
C ILE A 56 -65.29 21.81 56.79
N LYS A 57 -64.58 22.89 56.47
CA LYS A 57 -64.83 24.22 56.96
C LYS A 57 -66.27 24.73 56.64
N GLN A 58 -66.74 24.48 55.42
CA GLN A 58 -68.12 24.83 54.98
C GLN A 58 -69.18 24.05 55.73
N SER A 59 -68.91 22.78 56.05
CA SER A 59 -69.85 21.90 56.79
C SER A 59 -69.82 22.20 58.30
N ALA A 60 -68.71 22.73 58.85
CA ALA A 60 -68.49 23.04 60.26
C ALA A 60 -69.02 24.43 60.70
N SER A 61 -69.65 25.20 59.79
CA SER A 61 -70.24 26.50 60.13
C SER A 61 -71.37 26.42 61.17
N GLY A 62 -71.62 25.23 61.79
CA GLY A 62 -72.56 24.93 62.87
C GLY A 62 -71.96 24.79 64.28
N GLY A 63 -70.79 25.44 64.59
CA GLY A 63 -70.32 25.56 65.97
C GLY A 63 -69.49 24.39 66.54
N ARG A 64 -69.02 23.47 65.71
CA ARG A 64 -68.07 22.44 66.11
C ARG A 64 -66.64 22.91 65.80
N SER A 65 -65.78 22.93 66.80
CA SER A 65 -64.31 23.14 66.60
C SER A 65 -63.74 21.99 65.75
N ILE A 66 -63.07 22.32 64.68
CA ILE A 66 -62.39 21.34 63.80
C ILE A 66 -61.17 20.84 64.59
N PRO A 67 -60.99 19.54 64.82
CA PRO A 67 -59.81 19.05 65.48
C PRO A 67 -58.59 19.34 64.63
N ASP A 68 -57.50 19.70 65.30
CA ASP A 68 -56.19 19.92 64.68
C ASP A 68 -55.62 18.52 64.25
N PHE A 69 -55.63 18.25 62.95
CA PHE A 69 -55.10 16.96 62.41
C PHE A 69 -53.62 17.07 62.23
N SER A 70 -52.86 17.09 63.30
CA SER A 70 -51.39 16.97 63.26
C SER A 70 -50.89 15.51 63.04
N VAL A 71 -51.84 14.55 62.97
CA VAL A 71 -51.56 13.13 62.72
C VAL A 71 -51.44 12.91 61.21
N PRO A 72 -50.39 12.26 60.74
CA PRO A 72 -50.23 12.01 59.31
C PRO A 72 -51.34 11.04 58.80
N VAL A 73 -51.95 11.41 57.70
CA VAL A 73 -52.92 10.57 56.97
C VAL A 73 -52.24 10.08 55.69
N THR A 74 -52.14 8.78 55.52
CA THR A 74 -51.58 8.20 54.31
C THR A 74 -52.62 8.11 53.21
N VAL A 75 -52.34 8.71 52.08
CA VAL A 75 -53.17 8.64 50.85
C VAL A 75 -52.29 8.06 49.74
N GLY A 76 -52.45 6.77 49.44
CA GLY A 76 -51.58 6.06 48.50
C GLY A 76 -50.15 5.97 49.02
N SER A 77 -49.17 6.54 48.29
CA SER A 77 -47.74 6.58 48.65
C SER A 77 -47.34 7.91 49.31
N VAL A 78 -48.27 8.78 49.60
CA VAL A 78 -48.05 10.14 50.13
C VAL A 78 -48.60 10.21 51.54
N GLU A 79 -47.82 10.68 52.46
CA GLU A 79 -48.26 11.02 53.81
C GLU A 79 -48.65 12.52 53.85
N LEU A 80 -49.77 12.79 54.44
CA LEU A 80 -50.35 14.14 54.48
C LEU A 80 -50.54 14.59 55.92
N GLN A 81 -50.03 15.75 56.27
CA GLN A 81 -50.26 16.42 57.56
C GLN A 81 -50.94 17.75 57.33
N LEU A 82 -51.98 18.05 58.10
CA LEU A 82 -52.76 19.30 58.07
C LEU A 82 -52.63 20.04 59.38
N PHE A 83 -52.21 21.29 59.33
CA PHE A 83 -52.10 22.20 60.49
C PHE A 83 -53.09 23.35 60.35
N LEU A 84 -54.07 23.42 61.25
CA LEU A 84 -55.12 24.44 61.19
C LEU A 84 -54.78 25.77 61.85
N GLY A 85 -53.70 25.86 62.51
CA GLY A 85 -53.17 27.02 63.16
C GLY A 85 -51.67 26.83 63.40
N PRO A 86 -50.86 26.86 62.31
CA PRO A 86 -49.46 26.54 62.42
C PRO A 86 -48.74 27.59 63.27
N ALA A 87 -47.93 27.13 64.20
CA ALA A 87 -47.09 27.94 65.06
C ALA A 87 -45.64 27.46 65.00
N VAL A 88 -44.69 28.38 65.12
CA VAL A 88 -43.28 28.05 65.20
C VAL A 88 -43.00 27.16 66.39
N GLY A 89 -42.29 26.04 66.17
CA GLY A 89 -41.98 25.07 67.22
C GLY A 89 -43.02 23.94 67.35
N GLN A 90 -44.17 23.97 66.64
CA GLN A 90 -45.15 22.87 66.61
C GLN A 90 -44.52 21.56 66.15
N PRO A 91 -44.67 20.48 66.88
CA PRO A 91 -44.01 19.23 66.50
C PRO A 91 -44.64 18.62 65.26
N THR A 92 -43.84 18.13 64.35
CA THR A 92 -44.20 17.37 63.15
C THR A 92 -43.40 16.07 63.07
N GLN A 93 -43.72 15.18 62.15
CA GLN A 93 -42.97 13.98 61.93
C GLN A 93 -41.50 14.26 61.49
N PHE A 94 -41.26 15.41 60.88
CA PHE A 94 -39.95 15.77 60.33
C PHE A 94 -39.23 16.87 61.13
N GLY A 95 -39.56 17.03 62.37
CA GLY A 95 -39.07 18.10 63.23
C GLY A 95 -40.06 19.25 63.43
N PRO A 96 -39.80 20.23 64.28
CA PRO A 96 -40.74 21.30 64.55
C PRO A 96 -40.92 22.22 63.33
N LEU A 97 -42.12 22.81 63.20
CA LEU A 97 -42.37 23.84 62.17
C LEU A 97 -41.43 25.03 62.40
N ASP A 98 -40.82 25.52 61.33
CA ASP A 98 -39.94 26.66 61.33
C ASP A 98 -40.71 27.98 60.95
N SER A 99 -39.98 29.11 61.03
CA SER A 99 -40.53 30.41 60.66
C SER A 99 -40.95 30.48 59.16
N ARG A 100 -40.32 29.67 58.28
CA ARG A 100 -40.64 29.58 56.86
C ARG A 100 -41.97 28.87 56.61
N ASP A 101 -42.24 27.81 57.36
CA ASP A 101 -43.50 27.10 57.29
C ASP A 101 -44.69 28.03 57.66
N VAL A 102 -44.53 28.80 58.73
CA VAL A 102 -45.55 29.74 59.18
C VAL A 102 -45.75 30.86 58.19
N ALA A 103 -44.66 31.40 57.61
CA ALA A 103 -44.72 32.40 56.58
C ALA A 103 -45.41 31.91 55.28
N VAL A 104 -45.28 30.60 54.93
CA VAL A 104 -46.07 29.98 53.86
C VAL A 104 -47.54 29.94 54.21
N ALA A 105 -47.93 29.55 55.43
CA ALA A 105 -49.34 29.50 55.87
C ALA A 105 -49.99 30.88 55.86
N GLU A 106 -49.24 31.94 56.20
CA GLU A 106 -49.70 33.33 56.17
C GLU A 106 -49.72 33.96 54.74
N GLY A 107 -49.22 33.19 53.75
CA GLY A 107 -49.15 33.68 52.36
C GLY A 107 -47.97 34.63 52.09
N ALA A 108 -47.08 34.82 53.06
CA ALA A 108 -45.87 35.71 52.96
C ALA A 108 -44.76 35.03 52.11
N GLN A 109 -44.76 33.71 51.97
CA GLN A 109 -43.82 32.96 51.13
C GLN A 109 -44.58 31.96 50.23
N PRO A 110 -43.98 31.64 49.02
CA PRO A 110 -44.55 30.64 48.12
C PRO A 110 -44.37 29.22 48.68
N PRO A 111 -45.16 28.24 48.24
CA PRO A 111 -44.99 26.83 48.53
C PRO A 111 -43.59 26.37 48.12
N TYR A 112 -43.03 25.39 48.87
CA TYR A 112 -41.67 24.90 48.58
C TYR A 112 -41.52 23.43 48.81
N PHE A 113 -40.47 22.84 48.17
CA PHE A 113 -40.01 21.45 48.37
C PHE A 113 -38.80 21.43 49.28
N ALA A 114 -38.71 20.43 50.16
CA ALA A 114 -37.52 20.16 50.97
C ALA A 114 -37.25 18.67 51.06
N ASP A 115 -35.96 18.31 51.10
CA ASP A 115 -35.57 16.92 51.37
C ASP A 115 -35.27 16.81 52.88
N GLN A 116 -35.93 15.87 53.57
CA GLN A 116 -35.83 15.68 55.01
C GLN A 116 -35.51 14.20 55.32
N HIS A 117 -34.78 13.96 56.44
CA HIS A 117 -34.45 12.63 56.90
C HIS A 117 -35.19 12.31 58.19
N HIS A 118 -35.89 11.22 58.24
CA HIS A 118 -36.55 10.75 59.42
C HIS A 118 -36.46 9.21 59.53
N GLY A 119 -36.16 8.67 60.69
CA GLY A 119 -36.11 7.25 60.91
C GLY A 119 -35.11 6.47 60.02
N GLY A 120 -34.05 7.14 59.50
CA GLY A 120 -33.09 6.53 58.57
C GLY A 120 -33.53 6.50 57.10
N HIS A 121 -34.66 7.08 56.79
CA HIS A 121 -35.21 7.18 55.44
C HIS A 121 -35.16 8.64 54.97
N GLN A 122 -35.02 8.82 53.66
CA GLN A 122 -35.09 10.11 53.00
C GLN A 122 -36.50 10.39 52.47
N PHE A 123 -37.02 11.54 52.77
CA PHE A 123 -38.34 11.98 52.37
C PHE A 123 -38.26 13.26 51.55
N ARG A 124 -38.99 13.30 50.44
CA ARG A 124 -39.31 14.51 49.70
C ARG A 124 -40.58 15.11 50.30
N VAL A 125 -40.51 16.34 50.78
CA VAL A 125 -41.61 17.04 51.46
C VAL A 125 -42.01 18.25 50.64
N TYR A 126 -43.31 18.45 50.48
CA TYR A 126 -43.88 19.67 49.89
C TYR A 126 -44.75 20.37 50.92
N THR A 127 -44.50 21.66 51.16
CA THR A 127 -45.22 22.50 52.11
C THR A 127 -45.98 23.60 51.38
N ALA A 128 -47.29 23.68 51.61
CA ALA A 128 -48.17 24.65 50.92
C ALA A 128 -49.23 25.20 51.89
N ALA A 129 -49.65 26.47 51.59
CA ALA A 129 -50.73 27.11 52.26
C ALA A 129 -52.10 26.51 51.82
N VAL A 130 -53.05 26.43 52.77
CA VAL A 130 -54.44 26.10 52.52
C VAL A 130 -55.32 27.33 52.85
N PRO A 131 -56.40 27.62 52.08
CA PRO A 131 -57.27 28.77 52.35
C PRO A 131 -57.73 28.81 53.78
N GLY A 132 -57.51 29.97 54.40
CA GLY A 132 -57.92 30.22 55.82
C GLY A 132 -56.77 30.00 56.83
N GLY A 133 -55.52 30.22 56.45
CA GLY A 133 -54.35 30.23 57.31
C GLY A 133 -53.90 28.85 57.82
N ALA A 134 -54.30 27.77 57.13
CA ALA A 134 -53.88 26.42 57.39
C ALA A 134 -52.67 26.06 56.55
N LEU A 135 -51.85 25.11 57.00
CA LEU A 135 -50.69 24.55 56.30
C LEU A 135 -50.91 23.09 56.00
N VAL A 136 -50.63 22.68 54.78
CA VAL A 136 -50.57 21.29 54.37
C VAL A 136 -49.12 20.91 54.06
N ARG A 137 -48.71 19.80 54.58
CA ARG A 137 -47.41 19.19 54.31
C ARG A 137 -47.66 17.82 53.77
N THR A 138 -47.20 17.60 52.57
CA THR A 138 -47.22 16.27 51.94
C THR A 138 -45.81 15.70 51.82
N SER A 139 -45.63 14.42 52.14
CA SER A 139 -44.34 13.74 52.14
C SER A 139 -44.39 12.39 51.48
N ARG A 140 -43.28 12.02 50.82
CA ARG A 140 -43.12 10.73 50.18
C ARG A 140 -41.74 10.21 50.42
N ALA A 141 -41.59 8.91 50.73
CA ALA A 141 -40.31 8.27 50.89
C ALA A 141 -39.56 8.24 49.51
N ALA A 142 -38.35 8.75 49.51
CA ALA A 142 -37.49 8.81 48.31
C ALA A 142 -36.60 7.56 48.11
N ASP A 143 -36.62 6.62 49.07
CA ASP A 143 -35.72 5.45 49.07
C ASP A 143 -35.94 4.55 47.85
N ALA A 144 -37.18 4.32 47.44
CA ALA A 144 -37.49 3.51 46.22
C ALA A 144 -36.98 4.19 44.95
N ASP A 145 -37.16 5.51 44.85
CA ASP A 145 -36.68 6.33 43.74
C ASP A 145 -35.15 6.36 43.67
N ASN A 146 -34.49 6.52 44.82
CA ASN A 146 -33.05 6.44 44.93
C ASN A 146 -32.49 5.06 44.60
N GLY A 147 -33.23 3.98 44.99
CA GLY A 147 -32.92 2.61 44.63
C GLY A 147 -32.98 2.38 43.12
N ALA A 148 -34.01 2.90 42.47
CA ALA A 148 -34.17 2.81 41.01
C ALA A 148 -33.04 3.58 40.26
N LEU A 149 -32.70 4.78 40.73
CA LEU A 149 -31.61 5.57 40.19
C LEU A 149 -30.26 4.88 40.31
N ARG A 150 -29.97 4.26 41.49
CA ARG A 150 -28.74 3.51 41.68
C ARG A 150 -28.67 2.29 40.78
N ASN A 151 -29.76 1.54 40.63
CA ASN A 151 -29.81 0.38 39.73
C ASN A 151 -29.62 0.81 38.26
N ALA A 152 -30.25 1.90 37.83
CA ALA A 152 -30.06 2.46 36.50
C ALA A 152 -28.60 2.85 36.28
N ALA A 153 -27.95 3.52 37.23
CA ALA A 153 -26.53 3.86 37.15
C ALA A 153 -25.61 2.65 36.99
N LEU A 154 -25.88 1.59 37.80
CA LEU A 154 -25.10 0.34 37.73
C LEU A 154 -25.29 -0.36 36.39
N LEU A 155 -26.51 -0.41 35.85
CA LEU A 155 -26.81 -1.01 34.55
C LEU A 155 -26.10 -0.24 33.42
N LEU A 156 -26.17 1.08 33.43
CA LEU A 156 -25.51 1.93 32.39
C LEU A 156 -23.98 1.80 32.49
N ALA A 157 -23.42 1.76 33.70
CA ALA A 157 -22.00 1.54 33.88
C ALA A 157 -21.56 0.15 33.38
N GLY A 158 -22.32 -0.91 33.72
CA GLY A 158 -22.09 -2.26 33.22
C GLY A 158 -22.14 -2.34 31.70
N LEU A 159 -23.15 -1.73 31.07
CA LEU A 159 -23.27 -1.66 29.62
C LEU A 159 -22.08 -0.95 28.98
N THR A 160 -21.59 0.13 29.59
CA THR A 160 -20.42 0.87 29.10
C THR A 160 -19.15 0.00 29.11
N VAL A 161 -18.93 -0.75 30.18
CA VAL A 161 -17.78 -1.66 30.29
C VAL A 161 -17.86 -2.79 29.26
N VAL A 162 -19.05 -3.40 29.11
CA VAL A 162 -19.26 -4.47 28.13
C VAL A 162 -19.03 -3.97 26.70
N ALA A 163 -19.59 -2.80 26.35
CA ALA A 163 -19.41 -2.19 25.03
C ALA A 163 -17.93 -1.94 24.73
N ALA A 164 -17.17 -1.41 25.68
CA ALA A 164 -15.71 -1.20 25.55
C ALA A 164 -14.97 -2.53 25.38
N GLY A 165 -15.31 -3.56 26.13
CA GLY A 165 -14.70 -4.90 26.03
C GLY A 165 -14.97 -5.57 24.69
N VAL A 166 -16.21 -5.53 24.19
CA VAL A 166 -16.58 -6.08 22.88
C VAL A 166 -15.85 -5.34 21.77
N THR A 167 -15.79 -4.00 21.82
CA THR A 167 -15.08 -3.19 20.84
C THR A 167 -13.58 -3.50 20.82
N TYR A 168 -12.96 -3.63 21.99
CA TYR A 168 -11.54 -4.03 22.08
C TYR A 168 -11.30 -5.40 21.45
N GLY A 169 -12.13 -6.39 21.76
CA GLY A 169 -12.05 -7.74 21.19
C GLY A 169 -12.22 -7.74 19.67
N ALA A 170 -13.25 -7.07 19.17
CA ALA A 170 -13.51 -6.95 17.75
C ALA A 170 -12.37 -6.23 17.01
N ALA A 171 -11.90 -5.10 17.52
CA ALA A 171 -10.78 -4.35 16.96
C ALA A 171 -9.48 -5.17 16.94
N ARG A 172 -9.23 -5.99 17.98
CA ARG A 172 -8.07 -6.87 18.02
C ARG A 172 -8.12 -7.99 16.98
N LEU A 173 -9.29 -8.55 16.73
CA LEU A 173 -9.50 -9.60 15.72
C LEU A 173 -9.36 -9.04 14.30
N THR A 174 -10.00 -7.91 14.01
CA THR A 174 -9.94 -7.27 12.69
C THR A 174 -8.57 -6.70 12.37
N ALA A 175 -7.92 -5.99 13.32
CA ALA A 175 -6.55 -5.51 13.15
C ALA A 175 -5.56 -6.67 12.95
N GLY A 176 -5.82 -7.84 13.58
CA GLY A 176 -5.03 -9.05 13.39
C GLY A 176 -5.08 -9.57 11.96
N ARG A 177 -6.25 -9.53 11.32
CA ARG A 177 -6.43 -9.99 9.93
C ARG A 177 -5.87 -9.00 8.92
N ILE A 178 -6.12 -7.69 9.10
CA ILE A 178 -5.71 -6.64 8.17
C ILE A 178 -4.19 -6.41 8.19
N LEU A 179 -3.55 -6.49 9.36
CA LEU A 179 -2.11 -6.21 9.50
C LEU A 179 -1.21 -7.44 9.28
N ARG A 180 -1.76 -8.65 9.16
CA ARG A 180 -0.98 -9.87 8.93
C ARG A 180 -0.22 -9.85 7.60
N PRO A 181 -0.81 -9.48 6.45
CA PRO A 181 -0.09 -9.41 5.19
C PRO A 181 1.09 -8.43 5.23
N ILE A 182 0.94 -7.28 5.90
CA ILE A 182 2.03 -6.30 6.05
C ILE A 182 3.18 -6.88 6.90
N ALA A 183 2.87 -7.60 7.96
CA ALA A 183 3.89 -8.27 8.76
C ALA A 183 4.64 -9.36 7.97
N ASP A 184 3.92 -10.11 7.11
CA ASP A 184 4.50 -11.13 6.25
C ASP A 184 5.38 -10.51 5.16
N LEU A 185 4.98 -9.35 4.57
CA LEU A 185 5.81 -8.57 3.65
C LEU A 185 7.10 -8.09 4.32
N THR A 186 7.00 -7.52 5.53
CA THR A 186 8.18 -7.06 6.29
C THR A 186 9.13 -8.22 6.61
N ALA A 187 8.59 -9.36 7.04
CA ALA A 187 9.39 -10.55 7.31
C ALA A 187 10.03 -11.15 6.04
N ALA A 188 9.39 -11.02 4.87
CA ALA A 188 9.97 -11.41 3.59
C ALA A 188 11.12 -10.47 3.19
N ALA A 189 10.93 -9.15 3.31
CA ALA A 189 11.97 -8.16 3.06
C ALA A 189 13.21 -8.36 3.96
N ASP A 190 13.00 -8.59 5.26
CA ASP A 190 14.08 -8.88 6.23
C ASP A 190 14.85 -10.17 5.88
N ARG A 191 14.16 -11.21 5.43
CA ARG A 191 14.82 -12.45 4.99
C ARG A 191 15.66 -12.23 3.74
N VAL A 192 15.12 -11.60 2.72
CA VAL A 192 15.84 -11.25 1.49
C VAL A 192 17.08 -10.43 1.80
N SER A 193 16.97 -9.44 2.69
CA SER A 193 18.09 -8.60 3.12
C SER A 193 19.22 -9.40 3.82
N ARG A 194 18.86 -10.40 4.65
CA ARG A 194 19.85 -11.18 5.42
C ARG A 194 20.43 -12.36 4.64
N THR A 195 19.60 -13.07 3.88
CA THR A 195 20.01 -14.32 3.23
C THR A 195 20.32 -14.16 1.75
N ARG A 196 19.94 -13.03 1.14
CA ARG A 196 19.96 -12.80 -0.32
C ARG A 196 19.24 -13.91 -1.12
N ASP A 197 18.39 -14.70 -0.44
CA ASP A 197 17.58 -15.74 -1.07
C ASP A 197 16.23 -15.15 -1.53
N LEU A 198 16.13 -14.87 -2.81
CA LEU A 198 14.95 -14.32 -3.46
C LEU A 198 13.84 -15.37 -3.70
N THR A 199 14.15 -16.68 -3.51
CA THR A 199 13.20 -17.79 -3.79
C THR A 199 12.32 -18.13 -2.60
N ALA A 200 12.63 -17.63 -1.40
CA ALA A 200 12.02 -18.05 -0.14
C ALA A 200 10.49 -17.84 -0.06
N ARG A 201 9.92 -16.89 -0.82
CA ARG A 201 8.47 -16.61 -0.83
C ARG A 201 7.70 -17.49 -1.81
N ARG A 202 8.29 -17.95 -2.88
CA ARG A 202 7.61 -18.81 -3.86
C ARG A 202 7.08 -20.12 -3.26
N ARG A 203 7.65 -20.56 -2.12
CA ARG A 203 7.21 -21.76 -1.39
C ARG A 203 6.08 -21.50 -0.39
N SER A 204 5.84 -20.25 0.03
CA SER A 204 4.82 -19.92 1.04
C SER A 204 3.47 -19.49 0.47
N THR A 205 3.39 -19.15 -0.82
CA THR A 205 2.17 -18.69 -1.50
C THR A 205 1.26 -19.82 -2.03
N GLY A 206 1.50 -21.06 -1.63
CA GLY A 206 0.59 -22.18 -1.92
C GLY A 206 -0.78 -22.11 -1.21
N ARG A 207 -1.09 -21.06 -0.49
CA ARG A 207 -2.38 -20.81 0.14
C ARG A 207 -3.02 -19.58 -0.49
N ASN A 208 -3.98 -19.84 -1.30
CA ASN A 208 -4.96 -19.02 -2.02
C ASN A 208 -5.55 -17.87 -1.19
N ASP A 209 -4.78 -16.81 -0.90
CA ASP A 209 -5.27 -15.57 -0.26
C ASP A 209 -5.33 -14.38 -1.27
N SER A 210 -5.45 -14.71 -2.56
CA SER A 210 -5.57 -13.73 -3.67
C SER A 210 -6.98 -13.11 -3.79
N ARG A 211 -7.65 -12.83 -2.67
CA ARG A 211 -9.02 -12.27 -2.67
C ARG A 211 -9.18 -10.91 -2.02
N THR A 212 -8.12 -10.24 -1.65
CA THR A 212 -8.23 -8.84 -1.26
C THR A 212 -7.88 -7.97 -2.47
N ASN A 213 -8.94 -7.48 -3.12
CA ASN A 213 -8.85 -6.47 -4.19
C ASN A 213 -8.65 -5.07 -3.58
N ASP A 214 -8.05 -5.03 -2.38
CA ASP A 214 -7.73 -3.83 -1.62
C ASP A 214 -6.29 -3.36 -1.88
N GLU A 215 -5.95 -2.21 -1.36
CA GLU A 215 -4.63 -1.59 -1.49
C GLU A 215 -3.49 -2.50 -1.01
N VAL A 216 -3.76 -3.33 -0.01
CA VAL A 216 -2.78 -4.29 0.56
C VAL A 216 -2.52 -5.44 -0.42
N GLY A 217 -3.56 -5.93 -1.10
CA GLY A 217 -3.45 -6.93 -2.16
C GLY A 217 -2.63 -6.41 -3.35
N ARG A 218 -2.88 -5.17 -3.79
CA ARG A 218 -2.11 -4.51 -4.85
C ARG A 218 -0.63 -4.33 -4.46
N LEU A 219 -0.36 -3.90 -3.22
CA LEU A 219 1.00 -3.75 -2.70
C LEU A 219 1.72 -5.12 -2.66
N SER A 220 1.03 -6.17 -2.23
CA SER A 220 1.59 -7.52 -2.21
C SER A 220 1.96 -7.99 -3.62
N SER A 221 1.08 -7.78 -4.60
CA SER A 221 1.33 -8.16 -6.00
C SER A 221 2.49 -7.37 -6.61
N ALA A 222 2.56 -6.06 -6.35
CA ALA A 222 3.65 -5.22 -6.83
C ALA A 222 5.00 -5.64 -6.21
N PHE A 223 5.01 -5.99 -4.91
CA PHE A 223 6.20 -6.48 -4.24
C PHE A 223 6.67 -7.84 -4.79
N ASP A 224 5.73 -8.76 -5.06
CA ASP A 224 6.04 -10.07 -5.67
C ASP A 224 6.59 -9.90 -7.09
N ALA A 225 6.04 -8.99 -7.89
CA ALA A 225 6.55 -8.66 -9.22
C ALA A 225 7.97 -8.07 -9.15
N MET A 226 8.23 -7.17 -8.19
CA MET A 226 9.57 -6.60 -7.97
C MET A 226 10.60 -7.68 -7.58
N LEU A 227 10.24 -8.60 -6.67
CA LEU A 227 11.12 -9.70 -6.28
C LEU A 227 11.39 -10.67 -7.44
N ALA A 228 10.39 -10.93 -8.29
CA ALA A 228 10.56 -11.77 -9.48
C ALA A 228 11.52 -11.11 -10.47
N ALA A 229 11.35 -9.83 -10.78
CA ALA A 229 12.23 -9.07 -11.67
C ALA A 229 13.68 -9.01 -11.12
N LEU A 230 13.84 -8.79 -9.80
CA LEU A 230 15.16 -8.80 -9.17
C LEU A 230 15.82 -10.19 -9.24
N HIS A 231 15.05 -11.25 -9.00
CA HIS A 231 15.57 -12.62 -9.10
C HIS A 231 16.04 -12.95 -10.53
N GLU A 232 15.26 -12.58 -11.52
CA GLU A 232 15.60 -12.74 -12.93
C GLU A 232 16.88 -11.97 -13.28
N SER A 233 16.98 -10.71 -12.87
CA SER A 233 18.17 -9.87 -13.07
C SER A 233 19.44 -10.47 -12.45
N VAL A 234 19.36 -10.88 -11.16
CA VAL A 234 20.51 -11.51 -10.46
C VAL A 234 20.92 -12.84 -11.10
N THR A 235 19.94 -13.62 -11.56
CA THR A 235 20.20 -14.90 -12.22
C THR A 235 20.88 -14.68 -13.57
N ALA A 236 20.37 -13.74 -14.37
CA ALA A 236 20.95 -13.36 -15.66
C ALA A 236 22.40 -12.83 -15.50
N GLN A 237 22.64 -12.01 -14.43
CA GLN A 237 23.97 -11.50 -14.13
C GLN A 237 24.96 -12.62 -13.73
N ARG A 238 24.52 -13.56 -12.90
CA ARG A 238 25.34 -14.73 -12.53
C ARG A 238 25.70 -15.61 -13.73
N GLN A 239 24.72 -15.84 -14.61
CA GLN A 239 24.93 -16.59 -15.83
C GLN A 239 25.93 -15.89 -16.73
N LEU A 240 25.81 -14.57 -16.92
CA LEU A 240 26.76 -13.78 -17.71
C LEU A 240 28.20 -13.90 -17.17
N VAL A 241 28.38 -13.80 -15.84
CA VAL A 241 29.72 -13.93 -15.22
C VAL A 241 30.28 -15.35 -15.39
N ALA A 242 29.44 -16.38 -15.29
CA ALA A 242 29.88 -17.76 -15.47
C ALA A 242 30.31 -18.01 -16.93
N ASP A 243 29.46 -17.60 -17.89
CA ASP A 243 29.73 -17.77 -19.32
C ASP A 243 30.97 -16.98 -19.74
N ALA A 244 31.08 -15.72 -19.29
CA ALA A 244 32.26 -14.88 -19.52
C ALA A 244 33.54 -15.53 -18.98
N SER A 245 33.50 -16.13 -17.79
CA SER A 245 34.65 -16.79 -17.19
C SER A 245 35.13 -17.99 -18.00
N HIS A 246 34.21 -18.73 -18.60
CA HIS A 246 34.55 -19.84 -19.48
C HIS A 246 35.17 -19.38 -20.80
N GLU A 247 34.56 -18.38 -21.45
CA GLU A 247 35.01 -17.88 -22.74
C GLU A 247 36.31 -17.05 -22.68
N LEU A 248 36.59 -16.41 -21.52
CA LEU A 248 37.86 -15.72 -21.28
C LEU A 248 39.02 -16.70 -21.03
N ARG A 249 38.75 -17.86 -20.42
CA ARG A 249 39.81 -18.82 -20.06
C ARG A 249 40.49 -19.44 -21.30
N THR A 250 39.70 -19.76 -22.33
CA THR A 250 40.20 -20.41 -23.54
C THR A 250 41.23 -19.56 -24.30
N PRO A 251 40.96 -18.31 -24.71
CA PRO A 251 41.96 -17.49 -25.40
C PRO A 251 43.16 -17.14 -24.50
N LEU A 252 42.91 -16.95 -23.18
CA LEU A 252 43.98 -16.70 -22.23
C LEU A 252 44.97 -17.88 -22.13
N THR A 253 44.43 -19.11 -22.06
CA THR A 253 45.27 -20.34 -22.04
C THR A 253 46.04 -20.47 -23.34
N SER A 254 45.44 -20.24 -24.50
CA SER A 254 46.11 -20.28 -25.79
C SER A 254 47.19 -19.21 -25.90
N LEU A 255 46.91 -17.99 -25.42
CA LEU A 255 47.89 -16.90 -25.36
C LEU A 255 49.09 -17.26 -24.50
N THR A 256 48.87 -17.75 -23.26
CA THR A 256 49.95 -18.16 -22.37
C THR A 256 50.77 -19.30 -22.98
N THR A 257 50.10 -20.31 -23.57
CA THR A 257 50.82 -21.41 -24.25
C THR A 257 51.71 -20.94 -25.41
N ASN A 258 51.21 -20.00 -26.24
CA ASN A 258 52.03 -19.45 -27.32
C ASN A 258 53.23 -18.64 -26.79
N LEU A 259 53.09 -17.95 -25.66
CA LEU A 259 54.20 -17.23 -25.00
C LEU A 259 55.18 -18.18 -24.34
N ASP A 260 54.72 -19.24 -23.67
CA ASP A 260 55.57 -20.27 -23.05
C ASP A 260 56.42 -20.99 -24.11
N LEU A 261 55.81 -21.32 -25.27
CA LEU A 261 56.56 -21.91 -26.40
C LEU A 261 57.64 -20.97 -26.96
N LEU A 262 57.40 -19.66 -26.93
CA LEU A 262 58.43 -18.68 -27.31
C LEU A 262 59.53 -18.58 -26.27
N GLU A 263 59.23 -18.78 -24.99
CA GLU A 263 60.21 -18.71 -23.89
C GLU A 263 61.07 -19.98 -23.81
N ASP A 264 60.45 -21.15 -23.96
CA ASP A 264 61.12 -22.47 -23.85
C ASP A 264 61.93 -22.84 -25.10
N GLY A 265 61.66 -22.21 -26.26
CA GLY A 265 62.37 -22.44 -27.51
C GLY A 265 63.64 -21.61 -27.66
N ALA A 266 64.13 -21.46 -28.91
CA ALA A 266 65.23 -20.58 -29.25
C ALA A 266 64.86 -19.07 -29.12
N GLY A 267 63.76 -18.75 -28.45
CA GLY A 267 63.20 -17.41 -28.31
C GLY A 267 62.86 -16.77 -29.65
N LEU A 268 63.12 -15.49 -29.81
CA LEU A 268 62.88 -14.77 -31.07
C LEU A 268 63.73 -15.21 -32.27
N THR A 269 64.70 -16.09 -32.05
CA THR A 269 65.52 -16.69 -33.14
C THR A 269 64.95 -17.98 -33.69
N ASP A 270 63.89 -18.55 -33.11
CA ASP A 270 63.17 -19.70 -33.60
C ASP A 270 62.49 -19.36 -34.95
N PRO A 271 62.63 -20.21 -35.99
CA PRO A 271 61.92 -20.01 -37.26
C PRO A 271 60.39 -19.90 -37.11
N GLN A 272 59.81 -20.47 -36.05
CA GLN A 272 58.38 -20.42 -35.75
C GLN A 272 57.96 -19.18 -34.94
N ALA A 273 58.91 -18.43 -34.36
CA ALA A 273 58.62 -17.26 -33.50
C ALA A 273 57.67 -16.22 -34.16
N PRO A 274 57.82 -15.85 -35.47
CA PRO A 274 56.90 -14.90 -36.09
C PRO A 274 55.44 -15.40 -36.15
N ALA A 275 55.25 -16.72 -36.30
CA ALA A 275 53.92 -17.32 -36.31
C ALA A 275 53.30 -17.32 -34.91
N LEU A 276 54.07 -17.69 -33.87
CA LEU A 276 53.61 -17.69 -32.48
C LEU A 276 53.30 -16.27 -31.99
N VAL A 277 54.12 -15.27 -32.32
CA VAL A 277 53.87 -13.85 -32.00
C VAL A 277 52.56 -13.36 -32.69
N ARG A 278 52.34 -13.76 -33.94
CA ARG A 278 51.13 -13.39 -34.66
C ARG A 278 49.91 -14.01 -34.02
N ALA A 279 49.93 -15.31 -33.72
CA ALA A 279 48.87 -16.02 -33.02
C ALA A 279 48.58 -15.42 -31.64
N ALA A 280 49.60 -15.07 -30.86
CA ALA A 280 49.44 -14.42 -29.57
C ALA A 280 48.79 -13.03 -29.71
N ARG A 281 49.17 -12.26 -30.74
CA ARG A 281 48.55 -10.96 -31.02
C ARG A 281 47.09 -11.05 -31.46
N GLU A 282 46.75 -12.04 -32.28
CA GLU A 282 45.39 -12.32 -32.70
C GLU A 282 44.53 -12.69 -31.49
N GLN A 283 45.00 -13.58 -30.62
CA GLN A 283 44.33 -14.00 -29.38
C GLN A 283 44.14 -12.81 -28.41
N ALA A 284 45.12 -11.92 -28.25
CA ALA A 284 44.99 -10.72 -27.45
C ALA A 284 43.92 -9.76 -28.02
N GLY A 285 43.85 -9.65 -29.35
CA GLY A 285 42.82 -8.87 -30.03
C GLY A 285 41.41 -9.44 -29.80
N GLU A 286 41.22 -10.76 -29.93
CA GLU A 286 39.98 -11.45 -29.64
C GLU A 286 39.51 -11.25 -28.19
N LEU A 287 40.47 -11.35 -27.25
CA LEU A 287 40.19 -11.12 -25.83
C LEU A 287 39.76 -9.68 -25.57
N GLY A 288 40.40 -8.69 -26.19
CA GLY A 288 40.00 -7.28 -26.11
C GLY A 288 38.57 -7.04 -26.63
N GLN A 289 38.23 -7.63 -27.77
CA GLN A 289 36.88 -7.55 -28.33
C GLN A 289 35.85 -8.18 -27.40
N LEU A 290 36.11 -9.37 -26.90
CA LEU A 290 35.24 -10.08 -25.97
C LEU A 290 34.95 -9.28 -24.70
N ILE A 291 35.96 -8.61 -24.13
CA ILE A 291 35.77 -7.74 -22.96
C ILE A 291 34.87 -6.55 -23.30
N THR A 292 35.07 -5.95 -24.46
CA THR A 292 34.25 -4.83 -24.94
C THR A 292 32.79 -5.26 -25.10
N ASP A 293 32.56 -6.37 -25.79
CA ASP A 293 31.21 -6.94 -26.01
C ASP A 293 30.49 -7.28 -24.69
N LEU A 294 31.23 -7.81 -23.70
CA LEU A 294 30.70 -8.09 -22.36
C LEU A 294 30.31 -6.82 -21.60
N LEU A 295 31.12 -5.77 -21.68
CA LEU A 295 30.82 -4.49 -21.03
C LEU A 295 29.59 -3.84 -21.64
N ASP A 296 29.45 -3.89 -22.97
CA ASP A 296 28.29 -3.36 -23.65
C ASP A 296 27.02 -4.14 -23.32
N LEU A 297 27.12 -5.47 -23.25
CA LEU A 297 26.01 -6.33 -22.86
C LEU A 297 25.57 -6.10 -21.40
N ALA A 298 26.50 -5.79 -20.50
CA ALA A 298 26.21 -5.41 -19.12
C ALA A 298 25.51 -4.04 -19.04
N ARG A 299 25.97 -3.05 -19.81
CA ARG A 299 25.36 -1.71 -19.86
C ARG A 299 23.91 -1.74 -20.32
N TYR A 300 23.58 -2.53 -21.36
CA TYR A 300 22.20 -2.67 -21.86
C TYR A 300 21.26 -3.42 -20.90
N HIS A 301 21.76 -3.98 -19.78
CA HIS A 301 20.97 -4.59 -18.73
C HIS A 301 20.62 -3.63 -17.59
N GLU A 302 21.49 -2.67 -17.27
CA GLU A 302 21.39 -1.85 -16.07
C GLU A 302 20.85 -0.44 -16.32
N SER A 303 21.00 0.09 -17.54
CA SER A 303 20.62 1.47 -17.85
C SER A 303 19.39 1.53 -18.74
N ALA A 304 18.47 2.44 -18.44
CA ALA A 304 17.45 2.83 -19.40
C ALA A 304 18.13 3.40 -20.66
N PRO A 305 17.75 2.96 -21.86
CA PRO A 305 18.37 3.44 -23.10
C PRO A 305 18.18 4.96 -23.23
N HIS A 306 19.26 5.65 -23.56
CA HIS A 306 19.20 7.09 -23.86
C HIS A 306 18.72 7.29 -25.29
N ARG A 307 17.39 7.23 -25.46
CA ARG A 307 16.77 7.32 -26.78
C ARG A 307 16.65 8.76 -27.22
N GLU A 308 17.04 9.02 -28.45
CA GLU A 308 16.84 10.30 -29.12
C GLU A 308 16.40 10.08 -30.57
N THR A 309 15.85 11.13 -31.18
CA THR A 309 15.42 11.06 -32.57
C THR A 309 16.61 11.25 -33.48
N VAL A 310 16.92 10.23 -34.25
CA VAL A 310 18.08 10.20 -35.13
C VAL A 310 17.72 9.77 -36.57
N ARG A 311 18.58 10.17 -37.51
CA ARG A 311 18.58 9.70 -38.88
C ARG A 311 19.25 8.33 -38.94
N LEU A 312 18.45 7.25 -39.12
CA LEU A 312 18.95 5.87 -39.15
C LEU A 312 19.89 5.63 -40.36
N ASP A 313 19.62 6.24 -41.49
CA ASP A 313 20.45 6.20 -42.70
C ASP A 313 21.87 6.79 -42.44
N LEU A 314 21.95 7.94 -41.79
CA LEU A 314 23.25 8.56 -41.45
C LEU A 314 24.05 7.73 -40.43
N LEU A 315 23.35 7.17 -39.45
CA LEU A 315 23.98 6.32 -38.45
C LEU A 315 24.51 5.04 -39.08
N THR A 316 23.76 4.43 -39.98
CA THR A 316 24.18 3.25 -40.74
C THR A 316 25.33 3.56 -41.68
N ASP A 317 25.32 4.74 -42.38
CA ASP A 317 26.41 5.17 -43.25
C ASP A 317 27.74 5.28 -42.51
N GLN A 318 27.73 5.84 -41.29
CA GLN A 318 28.91 5.92 -40.43
C GLN A 318 29.48 4.54 -40.09
N ALA A 319 28.61 3.59 -39.75
CA ALA A 319 29.02 2.21 -39.44
C ALA A 319 29.64 1.54 -40.70
N VAL A 320 28.96 1.63 -41.85
CA VAL A 320 29.45 1.10 -43.11
C VAL A 320 30.79 1.72 -43.52
N HIS A 321 30.93 3.05 -43.37
CA HIS A 321 32.19 3.75 -43.68
C HIS A 321 33.37 3.23 -42.83
N ARG A 322 33.20 3.05 -41.55
CA ARG A 322 34.25 2.48 -40.67
C ARG A 322 34.65 1.07 -41.09
N LEU A 323 33.67 0.24 -41.47
CA LEU A 323 33.90 -1.13 -41.90
C LEU A 323 34.60 -1.24 -43.26
N ARG A 324 34.26 -0.39 -44.23
CA ARG A 324 34.97 -0.27 -45.53
C ARG A 324 36.49 0.02 -45.30
N GLN A 325 36.80 0.83 -44.31
CA GLN A 325 38.20 1.11 -43.94
C GLN A 325 38.93 -0.11 -43.33
N ARG A 326 38.24 -0.91 -42.52
CA ARG A 326 38.81 -2.09 -41.89
C ARG A 326 38.92 -3.31 -42.79
N ALA A 327 38.00 -3.48 -43.72
CA ALA A 327 37.90 -4.59 -44.66
C ALA A 327 37.86 -4.12 -46.12
N PRO A 328 38.96 -3.51 -46.63
CA PRO A 328 38.97 -2.92 -47.98
C PRO A 328 38.85 -3.96 -49.13
N HIS A 329 38.95 -5.25 -48.81
CA HIS A 329 38.87 -6.36 -49.75
C HIS A 329 37.41 -6.83 -49.96
N VAL A 330 36.45 -6.32 -49.18
CA VAL A 330 35.02 -6.66 -49.30
C VAL A 330 34.28 -5.47 -49.86
N VAL A 331 33.45 -5.71 -50.88
CA VAL A 331 32.56 -4.68 -51.44
C VAL A 331 31.32 -4.60 -50.58
N ILE A 332 31.07 -3.43 -49.98
CA ILE A 332 29.81 -3.17 -49.25
C ILE A 332 28.97 -2.21 -50.11
N ASP A 333 27.85 -2.70 -50.63
CA ASP A 333 26.87 -1.94 -51.37
C ASP A 333 25.79 -1.43 -50.42
N ALA A 334 25.49 -0.13 -50.43
CA ALA A 334 24.61 0.48 -49.43
C ALA A 334 23.56 1.37 -50.12
N ASP A 335 22.27 1.02 -49.98
CA ASP A 335 21.09 1.83 -50.36
C ASP A 335 20.47 2.36 -49.05
N LEU A 336 20.81 3.63 -48.73
CA LEU A 336 20.42 4.25 -47.47
C LEU A 336 19.38 5.34 -47.70
N ARG A 337 18.10 4.98 -47.49
CA ARG A 337 16.99 5.94 -47.64
C ARG A 337 16.78 6.71 -46.34
N PRO A 338 16.59 8.04 -46.39
CA PRO A 338 16.35 8.85 -45.21
C PRO A 338 15.16 8.37 -44.41
N CYS A 339 15.37 8.09 -43.10
CA CYS A 339 14.28 7.80 -42.18
C CYS A 339 14.66 8.18 -40.73
N LEU A 340 13.65 8.61 -39.96
CA LEU A 340 13.80 8.98 -38.55
C LEU A 340 13.31 7.86 -37.67
N VAL A 341 14.07 7.60 -36.58
CA VAL A 341 13.72 6.63 -35.53
C VAL A 341 14.05 7.21 -34.18
N HIS A 342 13.37 6.71 -33.12
CA HIS A 342 13.62 7.12 -31.75
C HIS A 342 14.35 6.00 -30.98
N VAL A 343 15.67 6.07 -30.94
CA VAL A 343 16.56 4.99 -30.47
C VAL A 343 17.75 5.54 -29.71
N ASP A 344 18.50 4.66 -29.04
CA ASP A 344 19.82 4.95 -28.51
C ASP A 344 20.86 4.84 -29.65
N PRO A 345 21.47 5.95 -30.10
CA PRO A 345 22.34 5.95 -31.26
C PRO A 345 23.57 5.07 -31.12
N ALA A 346 24.19 5.07 -29.93
CA ALA A 346 25.41 4.31 -29.68
C ALA A 346 25.12 2.80 -29.72
N ALA A 347 23.99 2.40 -29.14
CA ALA A 347 23.55 1.00 -29.14
C ALA A 347 23.22 0.52 -30.57
N VAL A 348 22.51 1.32 -31.34
CA VAL A 348 22.14 0.95 -32.73
C VAL A 348 23.36 0.97 -33.65
N ASP A 349 24.28 1.91 -33.50
CA ASP A 349 25.55 1.92 -34.23
C ASP A 349 26.34 0.62 -33.99
N HIS A 350 26.42 0.18 -32.75
CA HIS A 350 27.08 -1.08 -32.38
C HIS A 350 26.35 -2.30 -32.96
N ALA A 351 24.99 -2.32 -32.91
CA ALA A 351 24.22 -3.42 -33.49
C ALA A 351 24.38 -3.51 -35.03
N VAL A 352 24.35 -2.38 -35.73
CA VAL A 352 24.57 -2.31 -37.20
C VAL A 352 25.99 -2.77 -37.53
N SER A 353 27.00 -2.32 -36.77
CA SER A 353 28.38 -2.76 -36.93
C SER A 353 28.51 -4.29 -36.78
N ASN A 354 27.87 -4.88 -35.76
CA ASN A 354 27.87 -6.33 -35.57
C ASN A 354 27.20 -7.08 -36.72
N LEU A 355 26.12 -6.57 -37.30
CA LEU A 355 25.46 -7.19 -38.44
C LEU A 355 26.34 -7.16 -39.69
N VAL A 356 26.98 -6.02 -39.96
CA VAL A 356 27.84 -5.86 -41.15
C VAL A 356 29.15 -6.64 -40.98
N ASP A 357 29.79 -6.63 -39.80
CA ASP A 357 30.95 -7.46 -39.50
C ASP A 357 30.64 -8.95 -39.68
N ASN A 358 29.47 -9.39 -39.23
CA ASN A 358 29.01 -10.75 -39.43
C ASN A 358 28.84 -11.09 -40.93
N ALA A 359 28.23 -10.21 -41.70
CA ALA A 359 28.05 -10.41 -43.13
C ALA A 359 29.39 -10.44 -43.88
N VAL A 360 30.33 -9.56 -43.54
CA VAL A 360 31.70 -9.55 -44.10
C VAL A 360 32.43 -10.86 -43.79
N LYS A 361 32.29 -11.37 -42.58
CA LYS A 361 32.95 -12.58 -42.12
C LYS A 361 32.47 -13.85 -42.87
N TRP A 362 31.18 -13.92 -43.18
CA TRP A 362 30.57 -15.08 -43.84
C TRP A 362 30.53 -15.01 -45.33
N SER A 363 30.70 -13.84 -45.92
CA SER A 363 30.71 -13.64 -47.37
C SER A 363 31.98 -14.20 -48.03
N PRO A 364 31.87 -15.01 -49.07
CA PRO A 364 33.04 -15.47 -49.86
C PRO A 364 33.80 -14.29 -50.45
N PRO A 365 35.12 -14.41 -50.63
CA PRO A 365 35.92 -13.40 -51.31
C PRO A 365 35.38 -13.05 -52.70
N GLY A 366 35.21 -11.74 -52.97
CA GLY A 366 34.72 -11.23 -54.25
C GLY A 366 33.20 -11.08 -54.34
N THR A 367 32.45 -11.41 -53.26
CA THR A 367 31.01 -11.12 -53.18
C THR A 367 30.75 -9.81 -52.45
N ALA A 368 29.62 -9.15 -52.72
CA ALA A 368 29.24 -7.91 -52.07
C ALA A 368 28.34 -8.20 -50.84
N VAL A 369 28.51 -7.41 -49.80
CA VAL A 369 27.56 -7.31 -48.68
C VAL A 369 26.57 -6.20 -49.01
N HIS A 370 25.28 -6.47 -48.97
CA HIS A 370 24.24 -5.44 -49.26
C HIS A 370 23.65 -4.91 -47.96
N VAL A 371 23.64 -3.58 -47.82
CA VAL A 371 23.04 -2.88 -46.65
C VAL A 371 21.96 -1.96 -47.19
N VAL A 372 20.74 -2.17 -46.71
CA VAL A 372 19.57 -1.38 -47.11
C VAL A 372 18.93 -0.72 -45.86
N VAL A 373 18.69 0.57 -45.93
CA VAL A 373 17.91 1.31 -44.92
C VAL A 373 16.66 1.85 -45.55
N GLU A 374 15.50 1.42 -45.03
CA GLU A 374 14.20 1.98 -45.45
C GLU A 374 13.16 1.79 -44.32
N ASN A 375 12.22 2.72 -44.21
CA ASN A 375 11.04 2.61 -43.31
C ASN A 375 11.37 2.22 -41.85
N GLY A 376 12.47 2.74 -41.29
CA GLY A 376 12.90 2.41 -39.90
C GLY A 376 13.61 1.05 -39.78
N GLN A 377 13.99 0.42 -40.89
CA GLN A 377 14.63 -0.88 -40.91
C GLN A 377 16.05 -0.80 -41.52
N VAL A 378 16.96 -1.56 -40.94
CA VAL A 378 18.29 -1.84 -41.49
C VAL A 378 18.35 -3.31 -41.86
N SER A 379 18.50 -3.61 -43.13
CA SER A 379 18.67 -4.99 -43.64
C SER A 379 20.11 -5.18 -44.15
N VAL A 380 20.76 -6.21 -43.62
CA VAL A 380 22.14 -6.61 -44.01
C VAL A 380 22.10 -7.99 -44.61
N SER A 381 22.53 -8.13 -45.86
CA SER A 381 22.52 -9.37 -46.62
C SER A 381 23.96 -9.83 -46.95
N ASP A 382 24.26 -11.09 -46.66
CA ASP A 382 25.50 -11.77 -47.04
C ASP A 382 25.27 -12.83 -48.13
N HIS A 383 26.37 -13.34 -48.70
CA HIS A 383 26.37 -14.43 -49.66
C HIS A 383 27.04 -15.71 -49.07
N GLY A 384 26.93 -15.88 -47.76
CA GLY A 384 27.49 -17.00 -47.07
C GLY A 384 26.74 -18.35 -47.29
N PRO A 385 27.08 -19.39 -46.57
CA PRO A 385 26.47 -20.71 -46.68
C PRO A 385 25.02 -20.75 -46.17
N GLY A 386 24.54 -19.67 -45.54
CA GLY A 386 23.28 -19.66 -44.84
C GLY A 386 23.39 -20.24 -43.43
N ILE A 387 22.26 -20.38 -42.75
CA ILE A 387 22.14 -20.86 -41.36
C ILE A 387 21.27 -22.09 -41.37
N ALA A 388 21.72 -23.17 -40.70
CA ALA A 388 20.92 -24.40 -40.58
C ALA A 388 19.64 -24.14 -39.78
N HIS A 389 18.54 -24.81 -40.13
CA HIS A 389 17.24 -24.59 -39.51
C HIS A 389 17.26 -24.88 -37.99
N GLU A 390 18.08 -25.82 -37.56
CA GLU A 390 18.27 -26.20 -36.15
C GLU A 390 18.98 -25.10 -35.34
N ASP A 391 19.80 -24.27 -35.99
CA ASP A 391 20.55 -23.20 -35.33
C ASP A 391 19.70 -21.89 -35.21
N LEU A 392 18.71 -21.65 -36.06
CA LEU A 392 17.93 -20.44 -36.10
C LEU A 392 17.33 -19.98 -34.77
N PRO A 393 16.79 -20.87 -33.91
CA PRO A 393 16.27 -20.48 -32.62
C PRO A 393 17.35 -19.95 -31.66
N HIS A 394 18.61 -20.31 -31.89
CA HIS A 394 19.71 -20.11 -30.96
C HIS A 394 20.70 -19.01 -31.36
N ILE A 395 20.67 -18.54 -32.61
CA ILE A 395 21.67 -17.58 -33.11
C ILE A 395 21.73 -16.24 -32.37
N PHE A 396 20.67 -15.86 -31.62
CA PHE A 396 20.61 -14.67 -30.79
C PHE A 396 20.92 -14.98 -29.30
N GLU A 397 21.21 -16.26 -28.95
CA GLU A 397 21.67 -16.62 -27.63
C GLU A 397 23.13 -16.22 -27.44
N ARG A 398 23.50 -15.90 -26.22
CA ARG A 398 24.87 -15.49 -25.88
C ARG A 398 25.82 -16.67 -26.04
N PHE A 399 27.00 -16.40 -26.61
CA PHE A 399 28.06 -17.40 -26.84
C PHE A 399 27.65 -18.58 -27.75
N TYR A 400 26.47 -18.50 -28.37
CA TYR A 400 26.05 -19.50 -29.32
C TYR A 400 26.87 -19.40 -30.60
N ARG A 401 27.38 -20.53 -31.07
CA ARG A 401 28.13 -20.68 -32.33
C ARG A 401 27.72 -22.00 -33.00
N ALA A 402 27.21 -21.91 -34.20
CA ALA A 402 26.93 -23.07 -35.01
C ALA A 402 28.17 -23.96 -35.14
N PRO A 403 28.02 -25.30 -35.28
CA PRO A 403 29.15 -26.21 -35.39
C PRO A 403 30.18 -25.77 -36.46
N ASP A 404 29.71 -25.31 -37.60
CA ASP A 404 30.54 -24.85 -38.73
C ASP A 404 31.26 -23.52 -38.47
N ALA A 405 30.78 -22.76 -37.50
CA ALA A 405 31.37 -21.49 -37.11
C ALA A 405 32.51 -21.61 -36.07
N ARG A 406 32.73 -22.80 -35.48
CA ARG A 406 33.70 -22.99 -34.39
C ARG A 406 35.17 -22.73 -34.77
N GLY A 407 35.48 -22.83 -36.05
CA GLY A 407 36.82 -22.54 -36.60
C GLY A 407 37.05 -21.09 -36.97
N MET A 408 36.03 -20.23 -36.91
CA MET A 408 36.14 -18.80 -37.28
C MET A 408 36.33 -17.91 -36.04
N PRO A 409 36.99 -16.73 -36.14
CA PRO A 409 37.17 -15.82 -35.01
C PRO A 409 35.84 -15.25 -34.52
N GLY A 410 35.69 -15.06 -33.20
CA GLY A 410 34.58 -14.38 -32.54
C GLY A 410 33.88 -15.20 -31.47
N ALA A 411 33.40 -14.50 -30.43
CA ALA A 411 32.88 -15.07 -29.17
C ALA A 411 31.39 -15.45 -29.19
N GLY A 412 30.66 -15.26 -30.30
CA GLY A 412 29.22 -15.54 -30.35
C GLY A 412 28.36 -14.51 -29.58
N LEU A 413 28.86 -13.29 -29.35
CA LEU A 413 28.16 -12.23 -28.66
C LEU A 413 27.49 -11.20 -29.61
N GLY A 414 28.00 -11.02 -30.83
CA GLY A 414 27.54 -9.95 -31.75
C GLY A 414 26.05 -10.02 -32.04
N LEU A 415 25.50 -11.20 -32.42
CA LEU A 415 24.05 -11.35 -32.70
C LEU A 415 23.22 -11.26 -31.41
N ALA A 416 23.73 -11.69 -30.25
CA ALA A 416 23.05 -11.51 -28.98
C ALA A 416 22.95 -10.02 -28.60
N ILE A 417 23.97 -9.21 -28.90
CA ILE A 417 23.94 -7.74 -28.75
C ILE A 417 22.86 -7.15 -29.66
N VAL A 418 22.80 -7.57 -30.93
CA VAL A 418 21.76 -7.09 -31.88
C VAL A 418 20.36 -7.37 -31.34
N GLY A 419 20.10 -8.58 -30.86
CA GLY A 419 18.80 -8.96 -30.30
C GLY A 419 18.46 -8.11 -29.06
N ARG A 420 19.44 -7.83 -28.20
CA ARG A 420 19.26 -7.01 -27.01
C ARG A 420 19.01 -5.53 -27.33
N VAL A 421 19.77 -4.97 -28.27
CA VAL A 421 19.58 -3.60 -28.75
C VAL A 421 18.20 -3.42 -29.39
N ALA A 422 17.73 -4.38 -30.19
CA ALA A 422 16.38 -4.38 -30.74
C ALA A 422 15.34 -4.28 -29.63
N GLN A 423 15.37 -5.18 -28.65
CA GLN A 423 14.45 -5.19 -27.51
C GLN A 423 14.51 -3.89 -26.69
N ALA A 424 15.72 -3.39 -26.38
CA ALA A 424 15.90 -2.17 -25.61
C ALA A 424 15.32 -0.93 -26.30
N ASN A 425 15.30 -0.91 -27.64
CA ASN A 425 14.78 0.18 -28.44
C ASN A 425 13.36 -0.07 -29.00
N GLN A 426 12.61 -1.02 -28.44
CA GLN A 426 11.23 -1.38 -28.87
C GLN A 426 11.15 -1.84 -30.33
N GLY A 427 12.25 -2.32 -30.86
CA GLY A 427 12.37 -2.88 -32.20
C GLY A 427 12.34 -4.40 -32.22
N THR A 428 12.50 -4.96 -33.41
CA THR A 428 12.60 -6.40 -33.65
C THR A 428 13.81 -6.71 -34.52
N VAL A 429 14.31 -7.95 -34.40
CA VAL A 429 15.32 -8.48 -35.31
C VAL A 429 14.79 -9.77 -35.93
N GLU A 430 14.92 -9.88 -37.24
CA GLU A 430 14.52 -11.05 -38.00
C GLU A 430 15.68 -11.55 -38.87
N VAL A 431 15.67 -12.84 -39.19
CA VAL A 431 16.63 -13.44 -40.12
C VAL A 431 15.90 -14.24 -41.18
N ARG A 432 16.29 -14.04 -42.43
CA ARG A 432 15.92 -14.89 -43.56
C ARG A 432 17.18 -15.51 -44.10
N THR A 433 17.19 -16.82 -44.29
CA THR A 433 18.39 -17.54 -44.67
C THR A 433 18.06 -18.65 -45.70
N GLY A 434 19.05 -18.98 -46.50
CA GLY A 434 18.98 -20.01 -47.51
C GLY A 434 20.37 -20.39 -48.06
N PRO A 435 20.47 -21.30 -49.04
CA PRO A 435 21.76 -21.76 -49.56
C PRO A 435 22.61 -20.67 -50.26
N GLY A 436 22.05 -19.49 -50.45
CA GLY A 436 22.73 -18.38 -51.13
C GLY A 436 23.08 -17.24 -50.18
N GLY A 437 22.95 -17.42 -48.87
CA GLY A 437 23.27 -16.40 -47.86
C GLY A 437 22.17 -16.14 -46.85
N SER A 438 22.39 -15.15 -46.00
CA SER A 438 21.45 -14.72 -44.98
C SER A 438 21.17 -13.22 -45.04
N THR A 439 19.96 -12.83 -44.68
CA THR A 439 19.57 -11.43 -44.51
C THR A 439 19.07 -11.21 -43.11
N PHE A 440 19.72 -10.36 -42.37
CA PHE A 440 19.30 -9.90 -41.06
C PHE A 440 18.62 -8.56 -41.15
N THR A 441 17.43 -8.41 -40.62
CA THR A 441 16.66 -7.17 -40.60
C THR A 441 16.46 -6.70 -39.17
N LEU A 442 17.00 -5.53 -38.83
CA LEU A 442 16.81 -4.84 -37.58
C LEU A 442 15.80 -3.72 -37.80
N ALA A 443 14.63 -3.79 -37.19
CA ALA A 443 13.52 -2.89 -37.39
C ALA A 443 13.17 -2.09 -36.13
N PHE A 444 12.97 -0.80 -36.29
CA PHE A 444 12.51 0.12 -35.25
C PHE A 444 11.20 0.79 -35.70
N PRO A 445 10.31 1.21 -34.78
CA PRO A 445 9.15 1.99 -35.13
C PRO A 445 9.57 3.28 -35.86
N PRO A 446 9.18 3.48 -37.12
CA PRO A 446 9.51 4.71 -37.86
C PRO A 446 8.74 5.88 -37.24
N LEU A 447 9.38 7.03 -37.16
CA LEU A 447 8.70 8.28 -36.89
C LEU A 447 8.14 8.86 -38.21
N PRO A 448 6.93 9.47 -38.21
CA PRO A 448 6.43 10.15 -39.38
C PRO A 448 7.43 11.22 -39.84
N ASP A 449 7.65 11.29 -41.12
CA ASP A 449 8.56 12.30 -41.72
C ASP A 449 8.15 13.71 -41.27
N ALA A 450 9.13 14.51 -40.86
CA ALA A 450 8.91 15.91 -40.45
C ALA A 450 8.25 16.81 -41.53
N GLY A 451 8.08 16.29 -42.77
CA GLY A 451 7.38 16.95 -43.85
C GLY A 451 5.85 16.95 -43.74
N GLU A 452 5.24 16.00 -42.98
CA GLU A 452 3.78 15.96 -42.78
C GLU A 452 3.28 16.83 -41.61
N PHE A 453 4.17 17.22 -40.69
CA PHE A 453 3.80 18.08 -39.56
C PHE A 453 3.63 19.57 -39.88
N SER A 454 3.99 20.03 -41.12
CA SER A 454 3.92 21.46 -41.54
C SER A 454 2.59 21.86 -42.19
N ALA A 455 1.69 20.91 -42.49
CA ALA A 455 0.46 21.19 -43.24
C ALA A 455 -0.78 21.41 -42.34
N ASP A 456 -0.77 20.95 -41.08
CA ASP A 456 -1.97 20.98 -40.20
C ASP A 456 -1.97 22.10 -39.16
N GLN A 457 -1.01 23.02 -39.17
CA GLN A 457 -0.99 24.18 -38.25
C GLN A 457 -1.21 25.53 -38.94
N GLN A 458 -1.78 25.55 -40.15
CA GLN A 458 -2.17 26.79 -40.87
C GLN A 458 -3.64 26.73 -41.34
N GLU A 459 -4.57 26.21 -40.49
CA GLU A 459 -6.00 26.54 -40.60
C GLU A 459 -6.58 27.04 -39.27
#